data_4f4940d5d5338174e58bccbede73a56f
#
_entry.id   4f4940d5d5338174e58bccbede73a56f
#
_cell.length_a   1.000
_cell.length_b   1.000
_cell.length_c   1.000
_cell.angle_alpha   90.00
_cell.angle_beta   90.00
_cell.angle_gamma   90.00
#
_symmetry.space_group_name_H-M   'P 1'
#
loop_
_entity.id
_entity.type
_entity.pdbx_description
1 polymer ?
#
loop_
_entity_poly.entity_id
_entity_poly.type
_entity_poly.pdbx_seq_one_letter_code
_entity_poly.pdbx_strand_id
1 'polypeptide(L)'
;MNHFELFDLPVSFKVDKGKLAQKYFELQKKYHPDFFAQGSEYEQEEALEISSQLNKALNILKNEDETIKYVLQLKGLLQEE
;
A
#
# COMPACT_ATOMS: atom_id res chain seq x y z
N MET A 1 -0.19 -10.22 3.96
CA MET A 1 -0.23 -9.52 2.66
C MET A 1 0.86 -8.46 2.64
N ASN A 2 1.67 -8.45 1.57
CA ASN A 2 2.72 -7.44 1.45
C ASN A 2 2.23 -6.22 0.66
N HIS A 3 3.06 -5.18 0.58
CA HIS A 3 2.68 -3.94 -0.10
C HIS A 3 2.43 -4.12 -1.60
N PHE A 4 3.15 -5.03 -2.24
CA PHE A 4 2.93 -5.32 -3.67
C PHE A 4 1.58 -6.00 -3.89
N GLU A 5 1.24 -6.96 -3.04
CA GLU A 5 -0.05 -7.65 -3.13
C GLU A 5 -1.21 -6.68 -2.91
N LEU A 6 -1.04 -5.74 -1.99
CA LEU A 6 -2.05 -4.73 -1.69
C LEU A 6 -2.42 -3.92 -2.94
N PHE A 7 -1.43 -3.61 -3.79
CA PHE A 7 -1.64 -2.86 -5.03
C PHE A 7 -1.80 -3.76 -6.25
N ASP A 8 -1.84 -5.08 -6.06
CA ASP A 8 -1.92 -6.05 -7.17
C ASP A 8 -0.78 -5.83 -8.17
N LEU A 9 0.43 -5.67 -7.65
CA LEU A 9 1.64 -5.49 -8.44
C LEU A 9 2.61 -6.65 -8.17
N PRO A 10 3.41 -7.04 -9.16
CA PRO A 10 4.44 -8.06 -8.92
C PRO A 10 5.54 -7.51 -8.04
N VAL A 11 6.13 -8.36 -7.22
CA VAL A 11 7.29 -8.00 -6.40
C VAL A 11 8.45 -7.65 -7.33
N SER A 12 9.01 -6.46 -7.18
CA SER A 12 10.07 -5.98 -8.06
C SER A 12 10.91 -4.93 -7.34
N PHE A 13 12.20 -4.89 -7.65
CA PHE A 13 13.08 -3.82 -7.18
C PHE A 13 12.76 -2.49 -7.85
N LYS A 14 12.13 -2.53 -9.01
CA LYS A 14 11.83 -1.33 -9.78
C LYS A 14 10.35 -1.31 -10.10
N VAL A 15 9.62 -0.53 -9.34
CA VAL A 15 8.17 -0.39 -9.46
C VAL A 15 7.83 0.58 -10.58
N ASP A 16 6.85 0.20 -11.42
CA ASP A 16 6.27 1.13 -12.39
C ASP A 16 5.45 2.17 -11.63
N LYS A 17 5.98 3.39 -11.55
CA LYS A 17 5.36 4.47 -10.77
C LYS A 17 4.00 4.88 -11.32
N GLY A 18 3.80 4.78 -12.63
CA GLY A 18 2.52 5.08 -13.25
C GLY A 18 1.44 4.09 -12.82
N LYS A 19 1.77 2.80 -12.85
CA LYS A 19 0.86 1.76 -12.40
C LYS A 19 0.58 1.88 -10.90
N LEU A 20 1.61 2.17 -10.12
CA LEU A 20 1.45 2.36 -8.68
C LEU A 20 0.46 3.48 -8.38
N ALA A 21 0.62 4.62 -9.03
CA ALA A 21 -0.26 5.77 -8.84
C ALA A 21 -1.70 5.43 -9.24
N GLN A 22 -1.87 4.74 -10.36
CA GLN A 22 -3.19 4.33 -10.84
C GLN A 22 -3.88 3.39 -9.84
N LYS A 23 -3.16 2.38 -9.36
CA LYS A 23 -3.71 1.42 -8.39
C LYS A 23 -4.04 2.10 -7.07
N TYR A 24 -3.16 2.98 -6.60
CA TYR A 24 -3.42 3.74 -5.37
C TYR A 24 -4.70 4.56 -5.50
N PHE A 25 -4.86 5.27 -6.61
CA PHE A 25 -6.03 6.11 -6.84
C PHE A 25 -7.32 5.26 -6.88
N GLU A 26 -7.30 4.13 -7.57
CA GLU A 26 -8.44 3.22 -7.64
C GLU A 26 -8.85 2.71 -6.27
N LEU A 27 -7.87 2.32 -5.45
CA LEU A 27 -8.14 1.78 -4.13
C LEU A 27 -8.61 2.87 -3.16
N GLN A 28 -8.07 4.09 -3.27
CA GLN A 28 -8.54 5.20 -2.45
C GLN A 28 -9.99 5.57 -2.78
N LYS A 29 -10.37 5.52 -4.04
CA LYS A 29 -11.78 5.75 -4.42
C LYS A 29 -12.71 4.73 -3.81
N LYS A 30 -12.22 3.51 -3.61
CA LYS A 30 -13.03 2.42 -3.06
C LYS A 30 -13.09 2.42 -1.54
N TYR A 31 -12.00 2.79 -0.87
CA TYR A 31 -11.86 2.62 0.59
C TYR A 31 -11.63 3.90 1.37
N HIS A 32 -11.72 5.08 0.74
CA HIS A 32 -11.49 6.32 1.47
C HIS A 32 -12.51 6.48 2.60
N PRO A 33 -12.06 6.84 3.81
CA PRO A 33 -12.97 6.95 4.95
C PRO A 33 -14.19 7.86 4.73
N ASP A 34 -14.06 8.89 3.90
CA ASP A 34 -15.17 9.80 3.62
C ASP A 34 -16.35 9.08 2.99
N PHE A 35 -16.13 7.99 2.26
CA PHE A 35 -17.21 7.21 1.66
C PHE A 35 -17.97 6.36 2.68
N PHE A 36 -17.45 6.24 3.89
CA PHE A 36 -18.02 5.43 4.96
C PHE A 36 -18.50 6.27 6.12
N ALA A 37 -18.58 7.59 5.94
CA ALA A 37 -18.95 8.51 7.00
C ALA A 37 -20.31 8.20 7.62
N GLN A 38 -21.23 7.60 6.85
CA GLN A 38 -22.54 7.21 7.31
C GLN A 38 -22.70 5.72 7.53
N GLY A 39 -21.58 4.99 7.41
CA GLY A 39 -21.58 3.56 7.67
C GLY A 39 -21.48 3.27 9.17
N SER A 40 -21.45 1.98 9.50
CA SER A 40 -21.26 1.55 10.88
C SER A 40 -19.87 1.93 11.39
N GLU A 41 -19.72 1.93 12.71
CA GLU A 41 -18.43 2.18 13.34
C GLU A 41 -17.37 1.18 12.83
N TYR A 42 -17.76 -0.07 12.69
CA TYR A 42 -16.87 -1.12 12.16
C TYR A 42 -16.42 -0.79 10.73
N GLU A 43 -17.35 -0.38 9.87
CA GLU A 43 -17.03 -0.02 8.49
C GLU A 43 -16.10 1.19 8.42
N GLN A 44 -16.32 2.18 9.28
CA GLN A 44 -15.47 3.37 9.35
C GLN A 44 -14.06 3.02 9.80
N GLU A 45 -13.92 2.19 10.81
CA GLU A 45 -12.61 1.75 11.30
C GLU A 45 -11.86 0.94 10.27
N GLU A 46 -12.56 0.04 9.58
CA GLU A 46 -11.95 -0.78 8.54
C GLU A 46 -11.46 0.07 7.37
N ALA A 47 -12.27 1.02 6.93
CA ALA A 47 -11.88 1.92 5.84
C ALA A 47 -10.66 2.76 6.22
N LEU A 48 -10.62 3.25 7.45
CA LEU A 48 -9.49 4.03 7.95
C LEU A 48 -8.22 3.19 7.99
N GLU A 49 -8.31 1.95 8.44
CA GLU A 49 -7.17 1.06 8.49
C GLU A 49 -6.63 0.75 7.10
N ILE A 50 -7.51 0.40 6.16
CA ILE A 50 -7.11 0.11 4.78
C ILE A 50 -6.47 1.34 4.15
N SER A 51 -7.07 2.52 4.30
CA SER A 51 -6.54 3.76 3.77
C SER A 51 -5.15 4.07 4.35
N SER A 52 -4.95 3.83 5.63
CA SER A 52 -3.66 3.99 6.29
C SER A 52 -2.61 3.05 5.71
N GLN A 53 -2.98 1.79 5.48
CA GLN A 53 -2.09 0.80 4.86
C GLN A 53 -1.72 1.20 3.43
N LEU A 54 -2.68 1.72 2.66
CA LEU A 54 -2.43 2.19 1.31
C LEU A 54 -1.42 3.34 1.29
N ASN A 55 -1.57 4.28 2.20
CA ASN A 55 -0.64 5.41 2.30
C ASN A 55 0.77 4.96 2.70
N LYS A 56 0.87 4.06 3.64
CA LYS A 56 2.15 3.51 4.09
C LYS A 56 2.85 2.77 2.94
N ALA A 57 2.11 1.91 2.25
CA ALA A 57 2.65 1.14 1.14
C ALA A 57 3.07 2.05 -0.02
N LEU A 58 2.27 3.07 -0.31
CA LEU A 58 2.63 4.03 -1.35
C LEU A 58 3.94 4.74 -1.02
N ASN A 59 4.10 5.19 0.22
CA ASN A 59 5.30 5.91 0.63
C ASN A 59 6.56 5.07 0.48
N ILE A 60 6.45 3.76 0.64
CA ILE A 60 7.57 2.85 0.44
C ILE A 60 7.80 2.61 -1.05
N LEU A 61 6.76 2.25 -1.78
CA LEU A 61 6.89 1.82 -3.18
C LEU A 61 7.15 2.98 -4.14
N LYS A 62 6.83 4.21 -3.78
CA LYS A 62 7.16 5.37 -4.62
C LYS A 62 8.61 5.78 -4.51
N ASN A 63 9.32 5.33 -3.48
CA ASN A 63 10.73 5.66 -3.25
C ASN A 63 11.58 4.45 -3.65
N GLU A 64 12.53 4.67 -4.57
CA GLU A 64 13.34 3.57 -5.10
C GLU A 64 14.17 2.89 -4.03
N ASP A 65 14.85 3.66 -3.18
CA ASP A 65 15.69 3.11 -2.12
C ASP A 65 14.87 2.34 -1.09
N GLU A 66 13.72 2.87 -0.71
CA GLU A 66 12.84 2.20 0.24
C GLU A 66 12.26 0.91 -0.35
N THR A 67 11.96 0.93 -1.66
CA THR A 67 11.47 -0.26 -2.36
C THR A 67 12.53 -1.36 -2.35
N ILE A 68 13.77 -1.03 -2.66
CA ILE A 68 14.87 -2.00 -2.65
C ILE A 68 15.03 -2.62 -1.26
N LYS A 69 15.05 -1.79 -0.24
CA LYS A 69 15.15 -2.22 1.14
C LYS A 69 14.00 -3.15 1.52
N TYR A 70 12.79 -2.79 1.14
CA TYR A 70 11.59 -3.57 1.43
C TYR A 70 11.64 -4.94 0.74
N VAL A 71 12.02 -4.98 -0.54
CA VAL A 71 12.14 -6.24 -1.28
C VAL A 71 13.18 -7.15 -0.63
N LEU A 72 14.30 -6.60 -0.20
CA LEU A 72 15.33 -7.36 0.49
C LEU A 72 14.80 -7.96 1.80
N GLN A 73 13.99 -7.21 2.53
CA GLN A 73 13.35 -7.70 3.74
C GLN A 73 12.38 -8.85 3.43
N LEU A 74 11.58 -8.71 2.38
CA LEU A 74 10.65 -9.76 1.96
C LEU A 74 11.36 -11.05 1.58
N LYS A 75 12.55 -10.94 1.02
CA LYS A 75 13.35 -12.10 0.62
C LYS A 75 14.21 -12.65 1.75
N GLY A 76 14.16 -12.04 2.93
CA GLY A 76 14.96 -12.44 4.07
C GLY A 76 16.44 -12.11 3.93
N LEU A 77 16.80 -11.23 3.00
CA LEU A 77 18.20 -10.86 2.73
C LEU A 77 18.65 -9.66 3.54
N LEU A 78 17.72 -8.92 4.12
CA LEU A 78 17.99 -7.80 5.00
C LEU A 78 17.18 -7.97 6.26
N GLN A 79 17.85 -8.01 7.39
CA GLN A 79 17.19 -8.16 8.68
C GLN A 79 16.98 -6.82 9.34
N GLU A 80 15.81 -6.63 9.91
CA GLU A 80 15.50 -5.48 10.72
C GLU A 80 15.87 -5.77 12.17
N GLU A 81 16.50 -4.83 12.80
CA GLU A 81 16.84 -4.95 14.22
C GLU A 81 15.75 -4.38 15.12
#